data_391356a1b6a0e616f81ded9160f0c881
#
_entry.id   391356a1b6a0e616f81ded9160f0c881
#
_cell.length_a   1.000
_cell.length_b   1.000
_cell.length_c   1.000
_cell.angle_alpha   90.00
_cell.angle_beta   90.00
_cell.angle_gamma   90.00
#
_symmetry.space_group_name_H-M   'P 1'
#
loop_
_entity.id
_entity.type
_entity.pdbx_description
1 polymer ?
#
loop_
_entity_poly.entity_id
_entity_poly.type
_entity_poly.pdbx_seq_one_letter_code
_entity_poly.pdbx_strand_id
1 'polypeptide(L)'
;MSGGDPVGTAKTAEALGFDFVSAADHPAAARSPYEVWTLLTWIAAATSRIKVATRVLGVPYRAPALVAKMAATLDRLSGGRLILGLGGGYSDDEFRAFGLGVPTSAEKVTGMDEAIRIMRGLWQQPRLTFTGERYRVEDAVLEPKPAHRIPIWLGTYGPRALRVTGELADGWIPSLGFAPPDQVPALLDRIRTAAAAAGRDPDEITLAYNIEVEVDATPRPGVVCGPPDAVVEQLHGFRKLGFTAFNVMPAGPDVTEQLHLLARHVLPELARAA
;
A
#
# COMPACT_ATOMS: atom_id res chain seq x y z
N MET A 1 0.16 -10.07 -6.99
CA MET A 1 -0.26 -10.73 -8.24
C MET A 1 0.95 -10.82 -9.14
N SER A 2 1.59 -11.96 -9.15
CA SER A 2 2.83 -12.21 -9.88
C SER A 2 2.62 -13.45 -10.77
N GLY A 3 2.43 -13.24 -12.07
CA GLY A 3 2.20 -14.30 -13.05
C GLY A 3 0.71 -14.70 -13.19
N GLY A 4 0.38 -15.40 -14.26
CA GLY A 4 -1.00 -15.82 -14.54
C GLY A 4 -1.92 -14.71 -15.04
N ASP A 5 -3.21 -14.80 -14.70
CA ASP A 5 -4.25 -13.82 -15.04
C ASP A 5 -4.56 -12.90 -13.84
N PRO A 6 -3.89 -11.75 -13.68
CA PRO A 6 -4.13 -10.86 -12.56
C PRO A 6 -5.53 -10.21 -12.60
N VAL A 7 -6.12 -10.06 -13.78
CA VAL A 7 -7.46 -9.49 -13.92
C VAL A 7 -8.52 -10.51 -13.50
N GLY A 8 -8.39 -11.76 -13.92
CA GLY A 8 -9.25 -12.86 -13.46
C GLY A 8 -9.14 -13.06 -11.94
N THR A 9 -7.92 -13.01 -11.39
CA THR A 9 -7.69 -13.07 -9.94
C THR A 9 -8.41 -11.92 -9.21
N ALA A 10 -8.36 -10.70 -9.72
CA ALA A 10 -9.03 -9.55 -9.12
C ALA A 10 -10.56 -9.68 -9.17
N LYS A 11 -11.11 -10.17 -10.29
CA LYS A 11 -12.56 -10.47 -10.39
C LYS A 11 -13.00 -11.55 -9.42
N THR A 12 -12.20 -12.61 -9.25
CA THR A 12 -12.46 -13.66 -8.26
C THR A 12 -12.43 -13.08 -6.85
N ALA A 13 -11.43 -12.28 -6.50
CA ALA A 13 -11.34 -11.62 -5.20
C ALA A 13 -12.56 -10.71 -4.95
N GLU A 14 -13.00 -9.94 -5.94
CA GLU A 14 -14.21 -9.11 -5.86
C GLU A 14 -15.46 -9.94 -5.61
N ALA A 15 -15.62 -11.07 -6.33
CA ALA A 15 -16.77 -11.98 -6.18
C ALA A 15 -16.78 -12.64 -4.81
N LEU A 16 -15.63 -12.94 -4.25
CA LEU A 16 -15.44 -13.55 -2.93
C LEU A 16 -15.54 -12.54 -1.76
N GLY A 17 -15.69 -11.24 -2.03
CA GLY A 17 -15.93 -10.24 -0.99
C GLY A 17 -14.67 -9.64 -0.36
N PHE A 18 -13.53 -9.73 -1.00
CA PHE A 18 -12.35 -9.00 -0.57
C PHE A 18 -12.52 -7.48 -0.81
N ASP A 19 -12.01 -6.65 0.11
CA ASP A 19 -12.17 -5.19 0.07
C ASP A 19 -11.25 -4.52 -0.93
N PHE A 20 -10.03 -5.05 -1.13
CA PHE A 20 -9.06 -4.49 -2.06
C PHE A 20 -8.10 -5.55 -2.63
N VAL A 21 -7.55 -5.23 -3.80
CA VAL A 21 -6.41 -5.95 -4.40
C VAL A 21 -5.22 -5.01 -4.51
N SER A 22 -4.01 -5.55 -4.43
CA SER A 22 -2.79 -4.76 -4.49
C SER A 22 -1.77 -5.31 -5.46
N ALA A 23 -0.92 -4.43 -5.99
CA ALA A 23 0.23 -4.81 -6.80
C ALA A 23 1.49 -4.05 -6.37
N ALA A 24 2.64 -4.75 -6.44
CA ALA A 24 3.94 -4.18 -6.12
C ALA A 24 4.51 -3.39 -7.30
N ASP A 25 5.34 -2.39 -7.02
CA ASP A 25 6.03 -1.57 -8.02
C ASP A 25 7.52 -1.94 -8.07
N HIS A 26 7.81 -2.99 -8.84
CA HIS A 26 9.16 -3.48 -9.08
C HIS A 26 9.43 -3.50 -10.59
N PRO A 27 9.78 -2.37 -11.20
CA PRO A 27 9.81 -2.22 -12.66
C PRO A 27 10.86 -3.12 -13.34
N ALA A 28 11.96 -3.48 -12.65
CA ALA A 28 13.02 -4.33 -13.19
C ALA A 28 13.01 -5.76 -12.65
N ALA A 29 12.07 -6.13 -11.77
CA ALA A 29 12.05 -7.45 -11.17
C ALA A 29 11.40 -8.49 -12.09
N ALA A 30 12.08 -9.62 -12.33
CA ALA A 30 11.57 -10.71 -13.16
C ALA A 30 10.23 -11.31 -12.67
N ARG A 31 9.92 -11.15 -11.38
CA ARG A 31 8.67 -11.62 -10.77
C ARG A 31 7.54 -10.60 -10.82
N SER A 32 7.76 -9.42 -11.41
CA SER A 32 6.75 -8.35 -11.57
C SER A 32 6.56 -8.08 -13.07
N PRO A 33 5.79 -8.92 -13.79
CA PRO A 33 5.72 -8.88 -15.25
C PRO A 33 4.96 -7.66 -15.80
N TYR A 34 4.29 -6.91 -14.93
CA TYR A 34 3.46 -5.78 -15.32
C TYR A 34 3.87 -4.50 -14.59
N GLU A 35 3.84 -3.38 -15.30
CA GLU A 35 3.96 -2.05 -14.69
C GLU A 35 2.72 -1.80 -13.81
N VAL A 36 2.96 -1.41 -12.55
CA VAL A 36 1.95 -1.43 -11.49
C VAL A 36 0.75 -0.53 -11.78
N TRP A 37 0.99 0.68 -12.31
CA TRP A 37 -0.08 1.64 -12.54
C TRP A 37 -0.99 1.22 -13.70
N THR A 38 -0.39 0.76 -14.79
CA THR A 38 -1.11 0.22 -15.94
C THR A 38 -1.96 -0.99 -15.53
N LEU A 39 -1.38 -1.92 -14.75
CA LEU A 39 -2.08 -3.10 -14.26
C LEU A 39 -3.28 -2.72 -13.39
N LEU A 40 -3.09 -1.85 -12.39
CA LEU A 40 -4.16 -1.46 -11.47
C LEU A 40 -5.28 -0.68 -12.16
N THR A 41 -4.93 0.14 -13.16
CA THR A 41 -5.92 0.83 -13.99
C THR A 41 -6.76 -0.17 -14.79
N TRP A 42 -6.13 -1.19 -15.36
CA TRP A 42 -6.82 -2.24 -16.09
C TRP A 42 -7.73 -3.08 -15.18
N ILE A 43 -7.27 -3.43 -13.99
CA ILE A 43 -8.08 -4.11 -12.98
C ILE A 43 -9.28 -3.25 -12.56
N ALA A 44 -9.06 -1.96 -12.28
CA ALA A 44 -10.14 -1.06 -11.90
C ALA A 44 -11.21 -0.92 -13.00
N ALA A 45 -10.81 -0.94 -14.28
CA ALA A 45 -11.74 -0.94 -15.40
C ALA A 45 -12.52 -2.27 -15.56
N ALA A 46 -11.94 -3.38 -15.11
CA ALA A 46 -12.52 -4.71 -15.23
C ALA A 46 -13.35 -5.17 -14.02
N THR A 47 -13.39 -4.36 -12.95
CA THR A 47 -14.08 -4.61 -11.68
C THR A 47 -14.99 -3.43 -11.33
N SER A 48 -15.88 -3.58 -10.34
CA SER A 48 -16.89 -2.55 -10.04
C SER A 48 -16.89 -2.06 -8.58
N ARG A 49 -16.42 -2.85 -7.62
CA ARG A 49 -16.49 -2.55 -6.18
C ARG A 49 -15.14 -2.62 -5.47
N ILE A 50 -14.33 -3.62 -5.81
CA ILE A 50 -13.06 -3.86 -5.15
C ILE A 50 -12.11 -2.67 -5.34
N LYS A 51 -11.46 -2.24 -4.25
CA LYS A 51 -10.46 -1.17 -4.32
C LYS A 51 -9.16 -1.70 -4.94
N VAL A 52 -8.40 -0.81 -5.53
CA VAL A 52 -7.06 -1.11 -6.08
C VAL A 52 -6.02 -0.33 -5.30
N ALA A 53 -4.95 -1.00 -4.90
CA ALA A 53 -3.89 -0.42 -4.07
C ALA A 53 -2.50 -0.63 -4.68
N THR A 54 -1.68 0.40 -4.69
CA THR A 54 -0.24 0.21 -4.89
C THR A 54 0.41 -0.28 -3.59
N ARG A 55 1.32 -1.27 -3.66
CA ARG A 55 1.92 -1.92 -2.48
C ARG A 55 3.45 -2.10 -2.61
N VAL A 56 4.16 -1.09 -2.56
CA VAL A 56 3.86 0.33 -2.58
C VAL A 56 4.53 0.94 -3.82
N LEU A 57 3.98 2.06 -4.32
CA LEU A 57 4.57 2.80 -5.44
C LEU A 57 5.89 3.42 -4.99
N GLY A 58 6.96 3.19 -5.74
CA GLY A 58 8.25 3.80 -5.49
C GLY A 58 8.24 5.29 -5.86
N VAL A 59 8.25 6.16 -4.87
CA VAL A 59 8.22 7.62 -5.09
C VAL A 59 9.29 8.09 -6.07
N PRO A 60 10.56 7.61 -6.00
CA PRO A 60 11.58 8.10 -6.92
C PRO A 60 11.43 7.64 -8.38
N TYR A 61 10.53 6.72 -8.67
CA TYR A 61 10.33 6.22 -10.04
C TYR A 61 9.50 7.17 -10.92
N ARG A 62 8.74 8.10 -10.33
CA ARG A 62 7.83 8.99 -11.07
C ARG A 62 7.79 10.38 -10.43
N ALA A 63 7.65 11.44 -11.26
CA ALA A 63 7.48 12.79 -10.74
C ALA A 63 6.18 12.91 -9.91
N PRO A 64 6.22 13.46 -8.69
CA PRO A 64 5.06 13.53 -7.80
C PRO A 64 3.84 14.23 -8.37
N ALA A 65 4.03 15.30 -9.14
CA ALA A 65 2.94 16.02 -9.80
C ALA A 65 2.25 15.16 -10.86
N LEU A 66 3.00 14.31 -11.57
CA LEU A 66 2.44 13.35 -12.51
C LEU A 66 1.65 12.26 -11.76
N VAL A 67 2.20 11.72 -10.66
CA VAL A 67 1.49 10.76 -9.81
C VAL A 67 0.19 11.35 -9.27
N ALA A 68 0.20 12.63 -8.85
CA ALA A 68 -1.01 13.32 -8.41
C ALA A 68 -2.08 13.35 -9.50
N LYS A 69 -1.69 13.62 -10.76
CA LYS A 69 -2.61 13.61 -11.90
C LYS A 69 -3.13 12.22 -12.23
N MET A 70 -2.25 11.23 -12.22
CA MET A 70 -2.61 9.82 -12.45
C MET A 70 -3.61 9.34 -11.38
N ALA A 71 -3.34 9.65 -10.10
CA ALA A 71 -4.20 9.27 -8.98
C ALA A 71 -5.59 9.95 -9.06
N ALA A 72 -5.65 11.25 -9.32
CA ALA A 72 -6.91 11.96 -9.51
C ALA A 72 -7.73 11.40 -10.69
N THR A 73 -7.06 11.00 -11.77
CA THR A 73 -7.71 10.37 -12.92
C THR A 73 -8.29 9.01 -12.55
N LEU A 74 -7.50 8.14 -11.91
CA LEU A 74 -7.96 6.80 -11.52
C LEU A 74 -9.05 6.86 -10.45
N ASP A 75 -8.95 7.78 -9.48
CA ASP A 75 -10.02 8.03 -8.49
C ASP A 75 -11.36 8.30 -9.19
N ARG A 76 -11.38 9.23 -10.13
CA ARG A 76 -12.62 9.60 -10.86
C ARG A 76 -13.15 8.47 -11.72
N LEU A 77 -12.29 7.81 -12.50
CA LEU A 77 -12.71 6.73 -13.40
C LEU A 77 -13.17 5.49 -12.66
N SER A 78 -12.59 5.21 -11.48
CA SER A 78 -12.95 4.06 -10.67
C SER A 78 -14.08 4.32 -9.66
N GLY A 79 -14.53 5.56 -9.48
CA GLY A 79 -15.52 5.92 -8.45
C GLY A 79 -14.96 5.84 -7.03
N GLY A 80 -13.73 6.33 -6.80
CA GLY A 80 -13.12 6.42 -5.47
C GLY A 80 -12.49 5.14 -4.96
N ARG A 81 -12.09 4.22 -5.84
CA ARG A 81 -11.56 2.90 -5.44
C ARG A 81 -10.03 2.83 -5.33
N LEU A 82 -9.31 3.95 -5.43
CA LEU A 82 -7.87 3.99 -5.30
C LEU A 82 -7.40 4.10 -3.84
N ILE A 83 -6.45 3.26 -3.45
CA ILE A 83 -5.60 3.42 -2.27
C ILE A 83 -4.17 3.65 -2.79
N LEU A 84 -3.60 4.82 -2.52
CA LEU A 84 -2.26 5.17 -2.97
C LEU A 84 -1.22 4.78 -1.92
N GLY A 85 -0.69 3.56 -2.02
CA GLY A 85 0.43 3.12 -1.20
C GLY A 85 1.74 3.67 -1.75
N LEU A 86 2.58 4.29 -0.91
CA LEU A 86 3.85 4.91 -1.29
C LEU A 86 5.01 4.39 -0.46
N GLY A 87 6.19 4.34 -1.08
CA GLY A 87 7.44 3.97 -0.40
C GLY A 87 8.66 4.60 -1.06
N GLY A 88 9.81 4.47 -0.41
CA GLY A 88 11.08 5.06 -0.87
C GLY A 88 11.75 4.35 -2.05
N GLY A 89 11.15 3.27 -2.57
CA GLY A 89 11.82 2.35 -3.52
C GLY A 89 12.75 1.37 -2.79
N TYR A 90 12.68 0.11 -3.19
CA TYR A 90 13.34 -0.98 -2.46
C TYR A 90 14.75 -1.29 -2.97
N SER A 91 14.89 -1.57 -4.25
CA SER A 91 16.12 -2.11 -4.83
C SER A 91 16.97 -1.05 -5.53
N ASP A 92 18.21 -0.90 -5.08
CA ASP A 92 19.19 -0.04 -5.76
C ASP A 92 19.51 -0.54 -7.18
N ASP A 93 19.40 -1.84 -7.41
CA ASP A 93 19.61 -2.42 -8.75
C ASP A 93 18.51 -2.05 -9.74
N GLU A 94 17.26 -1.91 -9.27
CA GLU A 94 16.16 -1.41 -10.10
C GLU A 94 16.41 0.05 -10.53
N PHE A 95 16.88 0.90 -9.61
CA PHE A 95 17.25 2.27 -9.95
C PHE A 95 18.35 2.33 -11.01
N ARG A 96 19.40 1.50 -10.87
CA ARG A 96 20.50 1.44 -11.85
C ARG A 96 20.00 0.91 -13.20
N ALA A 97 19.21 -0.16 -13.19
CA ALA A 97 18.71 -0.82 -14.40
C ALA A 97 17.85 0.12 -15.26
N PHE A 98 17.09 1.03 -14.60
CA PHE A 98 16.20 1.98 -15.28
C PHE A 98 16.80 3.40 -15.41
N GLY A 99 18.08 3.59 -15.08
CA GLY A 99 18.78 4.87 -15.27
C GLY A 99 18.27 6.01 -14.39
N LEU A 100 17.68 5.71 -13.23
CA LEU A 100 17.02 6.70 -12.37
C LEU A 100 17.97 7.32 -11.33
N GLY A 101 19.24 6.90 -11.29
CA GLY A 101 20.12 7.22 -10.17
C GLY A 101 19.67 6.54 -8.86
N VAL A 102 20.59 6.33 -7.93
CA VAL A 102 20.31 5.66 -6.66
C VAL A 102 20.20 6.68 -5.55
N PRO A 103 18.99 7.01 -5.05
CA PRO A 103 18.85 7.94 -3.94
C PRO A 103 19.37 7.32 -2.64
N THR A 104 20.01 8.11 -1.79
CA THR A 104 20.33 7.72 -0.42
C THR A 104 19.05 7.51 0.41
N SER A 105 19.17 6.81 1.54
CA SER A 105 18.03 6.63 2.45
C SER A 105 17.45 7.97 2.95
N ALA A 106 18.28 8.98 3.15
CA ALA A 106 17.86 10.32 3.53
C ALA A 106 17.04 10.98 2.41
N GLU A 107 17.53 10.93 1.19
CA GLU A 107 16.85 11.47 0.00
C GLU A 107 15.52 10.74 -0.28
N LYS A 108 15.46 9.42 -0.08
CA LYS A 108 14.21 8.64 -0.21
C LYS A 108 13.14 9.16 0.76
N VAL A 109 13.50 9.44 2.02
CA VAL A 109 12.56 9.96 3.02
C VAL A 109 12.16 11.40 2.75
N THR A 110 13.13 12.29 2.44
CA THR A 110 12.85 13.69 2.07
C THR A 110 11.94 13.75 0.84
N GLY A 111 12.26 12.97 -0.20
CA GLY A 111 11.45 12.92 -1.41
C GLY A 111 10.03 12.37 -1.17
N MET A 112 9.86 11.44 -0.26
CA MET A 112 8.52 10.93 0.11
C MET A 112 7.69 11.99 0.84
N ASP A 113 8.25 12.72 1.80
CA ASP A 113 7.59 13.85 2.46
C ASP A 113 7.13 14.91 1.45
N GLU A 114 8.06 15.38 0.61
CA GLU A 114 7.77 16.39 -0.41
C GLU A 114 6.73 15.92 -1.44
N ALA A 115 6.82 14.66 -1.87
CA ALA A 115 5.88 14.07 -2.82
C ALA A 115 4.44 14.06 -2.26
N ILE A 116 4.26 13.70 -1.00
CA ILE A 116 2.93 13.72 -0.36
C ILE A 116 2.39 15.15 -0.30
N ARG A 117 3.22 16.12 0.09
CA ARG A 117 2.83 17.54 0.15
C ARG A 117 2.45 18.08 -1.22
N ILE A 118 3.23 17.76 -2.26
CA ILE A 118 2.93 18.14 -3.65
C ILE A 118 1.60 17.53 -4.11
N MET A 119 1.41 16.22 -3.91
CA MET A 119 0.17 15.55 -4.33
C MET A 119 -1.06 16.14 -3.63
N ARG A 120 -1.02 16.28 -2.29
CA ARG A 120 -2.12 16.89 -1.54
C ARG A 120 -2.36 18.34 -1.91
N GLY A 121 -1.29 19.13 -2.09
CA GLY A 121 -1.40 20.51 -2.55
C GLY A 121 -2.10 20.62 -3.92
N LEU A 122 -1.71 19.78 -4.88
CA LEU A 122 -2.34 19.73 -6.20
C LEU A 122 -3.80 19.28 -6.18
N TRP A 123 -4.18 18.40 -5.25
CA TRP A 123 -5.57 17.96 -5.11
C TRP A 123 -6.47 18.98 -4.43
N GLN A 124 -5.93 19.83 -3.55
CA GLN A 124 -6.71 20.71 -2.68
C GLN A 124 -6.70 22.18 -3.13
N GLN A 125 -5.57 22.64 -3.70
CA GLN A 125 -5.37 24.04 -4.05
C GLN A 125 -5.68 24.29 -5.53
N PRO A 126 -6.21 25.46 -5.89
CA PRO A 126 -6.42 25.84 -7.30
C PRO A 126 -5.11 25.82 -8.08
N ARG A 127 -4.00 26.20 -7.45
CA ARG A 127 -2.68 26.35 -8.04
C ARG A 127 -1.62 26.06 -6.98
N LEU A 128 -0.53 25.40 -7.34
CA LEU A 128 0.56 25.03 -6.44
C LEU A 128 1.91 25.49 -6.96
N THR A 129 2.64 26.20 -6.12
CA THR A 129 4.10 26.34 -6.24
C THR A 129 4.73 25.69 -5.01
N PHE A 130 5.68 24.79 -5.22
CA PHE A 130 6.40 24.08 -4.16
C PHE A 130 7.89 24.04 -4.49
N THR A 131 8.74 24.39 -3.52
CA THR A 131 10.19 24.31 -3.64
C THR A 131 10.73 23.49 -2.48
N GLY A 132 11.17 22.27 -2.75
CA GLY A 132 11.82 21.37 -1.82
C GLY A 132 13.27 21.13 -2.17
N GLU A 133 13.87 20.18 -1.46
CA GLU A 133 15.25 19.72 -1.72
C GLU A 133 15.30 18.75 -2.93
N ARG A 134 14.26 17.95 -3.10
CA ARG A 134 14.18 16.90 -4.13
C ARG A 134 13.25 17.25 -5.27
N TYR A 135 12.16 17.94 -5.00
CA TYR A 135 11.15 18.25 -6.00
C TYR A 135 10.82 19.74 -6.03
N ARG A 136 10.56 20.22 -7.25
CA ARG A 136 10.07 21.57 -7.49
C ARG A 136 8.86 21.52 -8.41
N VAL A 137 7.85 22.28 -8.06
CA VAL A 137 6.65 22.49 -8.86
C VAL A 137 6.39 24.00 -8.92
N GLU A 138 6.14 24.54 -10.09
CA GLU A 138 5.95 25.96 -10.29
C GLU A 138 4.61 26.21 -11.00
N ASP A 139 3.77 27.00 -10.34
CA ASP A 139 2.50 27.47 -10.89
C ASP A 139 1.60 26.36 -11.47
N ALA A 140 1.65 25.16 -10.90
CA ALA A 140 0.98 24.01 -11.44
C ALA A 140 -0.52 23.97 -11.11
N VAL A 141 -1.32 23.64 -12.10
CA VAL A 141 -2.75 23.41 -11.98
C VAL A 141 -3.06 21.94 -12.30
N LEU A 142 -3.83 21.30 -11.44
CA LEU A 142 -4.33 19.95 -11.67
C LEU A 142 -5.85 19.99 -11.73
N GLU A 143 -6.42 19.72 -12.89
CA GLU A 143 -7.85 19.59 -13.11
C GLU A 143 -8.17 18.35 -13.97
N PRO A 144 -9.32 17.69 -13.72
CA PRO A 144 -10.20 17.90 -12.58
C PRO A 144 -9.55 17.42 -11.28
N LYS A 145 -9.96 18.01 -10.14
CA LYS A 145 -9.56 17.52 -8.82
C LYS A 145 -10.07 16.09 -8.60
N PRO A 146 -9.48 15.27 -7.68
CA PRO A 146 -10.09 14.01 -7.27
C PRO A 146 -11.54 14.22 -6.84
N ALA A 147 -12.40 13.27 -7.16
CA ALA A 147 -13.81 13.34 -6.73
C ALA A 147 -14.00 12.86 -5.29
N HIS A 148 -13.05 12.07 -4.79
CA HIS A 148 -13.05 11.49 -3.45
C HIS A 148 -11.70 11.79 -2.75
N ARG A 149 -11.65 11.59 -1.43
CA ARG A 149 -10.38 11.62 -0.72
C ARG A 149 -9.57 10.36 -1.10
N ILE A 150 -8.40 10.54 -1.69
CA ILE A 150 -7.48 9.45 -2.00
C ILE A 150 -6.65 9.16 -0.75
N PRO A 151 -6.80 8.00 -0.09
CA PRO A 151 -5.99 7.65 1.07
C PRO A 151 -4.56 7.35 0.63
N ILE A 152 -3.60 7.90 1.37
CA ILE A 152 -2.16 7.64 1.20
C ILE A 152 -1.69 6.71 2.31
N TRP A 153 -1.25 5.49 1.96
CA TRP A 153 -0.66 4.53 2.89
C TRP A 153 0.85 4.45 2.69
N LEU A 154 1.63 4.35 3.77
CA LEU A 154 3.09 4.29 3.68
C LEU A 154 3.64 2.95 4.13
N GLY A 155 4.54 2.37 3.30
CA GLY A 155 5.40 1.23 3.66
C GLY A 155 6.73 1.73 4.21
N THR A 156 6.81 1.94 5.52
CA THR A 156 7.93 2.61 6.18
C THR A 156 8.39 1.89 7.45
N TYR A 157 9.68 2.02 7.78
CA TYR A 157 10.29 1.28 8.91
C TYR A 157 11.28 2.14 9.72
N GLY A 158 12.07 3.00 9.09
CA GLY A 158 13.07 3.82 9.76
C GLY A 158 12.47 5.00 10.54
N PRO A 159 13.13 5.51 11.59
CA PRO A 159 12.57 6.52 12.49
C PRO A 159 12.07 7.79 11.79
N ARG A 160 12.82 8.33 10.82
CA ARG A 160 12.41 9.51 10.04
C ARG A 160 11.20 9.21 9.15
N ALA A 161 11.14 8.02 8.54
CA ALA A 161 10.05 7.63 7.68
C ALA A 161 8.75 7.36 8.48
N LEU A 162 8.85 6.76 9.68
CA LEU A 162 7.73 6.59 10.59
C LEU A 162 7.17 7.93 11.09
N ARG A 163 8.04 8.94 11.29
CA ARG A 163 7.62 10.31 11.58
C ARG A 163 6.77 10.87 10.44
N VAL A 164 7.24 10.76 9.19
CA VAL A 164 6.47 11.18 8.00
C VAL A 164 5.12 10.44 7.94
N THR A 165 5.09 9.14 8.30
CA THR A 165 3.86 8.37 8.36
C THR A 165 2.87 8.98 9.35
N GLY A 166 3.29 9.27 10.57
CA GLY A 166 2.45 9.90 11.59
C GLY A 166 1.96 11.30 11.15
N GLU A 167 2.86 12.12 10.64
CA GLU A 167 2.56 13.50 10.25
C GLU A 167 1.64 13.59 9.02
N LEU A 168 1.79 12.69 8.03
CA LEU A 168 1.19 12.90 6.71
C LEU A 168 0.34 11.75 6.18
N ALA A 169 0.51 10.51 6.63
CA ALA A 169 -0.17 9.37 6.00
C ALA A 169 -1.59 9.15 6.54
N ASP A 170 -2.44 8.55 5.72
CA ASP A 170 -3.77 8.06 6.13
C ASP A 170 -3.70 6.58 6.56
N GLY A 171 -2.58 5.91 6.31
CA GLY A 171 -2.36 4.54 6.77
C GLY A 171 -0.88 4.14 6.77
N TRP A 172 -0.59 3.09 7.51
CA TRP A 172 0.70 2.42 7.56
C TRP A 172 0.55 0.99 7.07
N ILE A 173 1.36 0.57 6.08
CA ILE A 173 1.31 -0.77 5.47
C ILE A 173 2.68 -1.45 5.53
N PRO A 174 3.15 -1.86 6.72
CA PRO A 174 4.39 -2.60 6.85
C PRO A 174 4.22 -4.05 6.38
N SER A 175 5.34 -4.68 6.01
CA SER A 175 5.39 -6.12 5.73
C SER A 175 5.90 -6.90 6.92
N LEU A 176 5.33 -8.08 7.18
CA LEU A 176 5.70 -8.99 8.29
C LEU A 176 7.21 -9.24 8.35
N GLY A 177 7.87 -9.40 7.20
CA GLY A 177 9.32 -9.65 7.14
C GLY A 177 10.20 -8.46 7.55
N PHE A 178 9.67 -7.23 7.59
CA PHE A 178 10.41 -6.01 7.97
C PHE A 178 9.92 -5.37 9.27
N ALA A 179 8.73 -5.72 9.71
CA ALA A 179 8.16 -5.29 10.98
C ALA A 179 7.53 -6.51 11.67
N PRO A 180 8.33 -7.42 12.22
CA PRO A 180 7.81 -8.60 12.92
C PRO A 180 7.01 -8.18 14.16
N PRO A 181 6.09 -9.04 14.65
CA PRO A 181 5.14 -8.70 15.72
C PRO A 181 5.74 -8.10 16.99
N ASP A 182 6.92 -8.55 17.37
CA ASP A 182 7.65 -8.07 18.55
C ASP A 182 8.16 -6.63 18.39
N GLN A 183 8.37 -6.16 17.17
CA GLN A 183 8.81 -4.78 16.86
C GLN A 183 7.65 -3.82 16.62
N VAL A 184 6.47 -4.32 16.25
CA VAL A 184 5.31 -3.48 15.90
C VAL A 184 4.95 -2.46 16.98
N PRO A 185 4.89 -2.77 18.28
CA PRO A 185 4.53 -1.79 19.30
C PRO A 185 5.46 -0.56 19.30
N ALA A 186 6.78 -0.76 19.20
CA ALA A 186 7.75 0.34 19.19
C ALA A 186 7.68 1.19 17.91
N LEU A 187 7.35 0.58 16.76
CA LEU A 187 7.15 1.30 15.49
C LEU A 187 5.87 2.12 15.53
N LEU A 188 4.78 1.56 16.06
CA LEU A 188 3.50 2.25 16.22
C LEU A 188 3.58 3.43 17.20
N ASP A 189 4.29 3.28 18.30
CA ASP A 189 4.51 4.37 19.26
C ASP A 189 5.15 5.60 18.58
N ARG A 190 6.13 5.38 17.72
CA ARG A 190 6.75 6.46 16.92
C ARG A 190 5.77 7.13 15.96
N ILE A 191 4.92 6.35 15.29
CA ILE A 191 3.90 6.88 14.39
C ILE A 191 2.87 7.70 15.17
N ARG A 192 2.35 7.17 16.28
CA ARG A 192 1.36 7.83 17.13
C ARG A 192 1.90 9.11 17.74
N THR A 193 3.13 9.07 18.26
CA THR A 193 3.80 10.27 18.80
C THR A 193 3.94 11.36 17.73
N ALA A 194 4.34 11.01 16.51
CA ALA A 194 4.46 11.96 15.41
C ALA A 194 3.10 12.51 14.95
N ALA A 195 2.05 11.68 14.91
CA ALA A 195 0.71 12.12 14.59
C ALA A 195 0.17 13.12 15.61
N ALA A 196 0.28 12.80 16.90
CA ALA A 196 -0.13 13.67 17.99
C ALA A 196 0.64 15.01 17.99
N ALA A 197 1.95 14.97 17.76
CA ALA A 197 2.77 16.17 17.66
C ALA A 197 2.39 17.06 16.45
N ALA A 198 1.86 16.48 15.38
CA ALA A 198 1.32 17.18 14.21
C ALA A 198 -0.16 17.63 14.39
N GLY A 199 -0.76 17.42 15.56
CA GLY A 199 -2.15 17.77 15.85
C GLY A 199 -3.17 16.85 15.15
N ARG A 200 -2.77 15.62 14.80
CA ARG A 200 -3.62 14.62 14.16
C ARG A 200 -4.04 13.57 15.19
N ASP A 201 -5.23 13.02 15.02
CA ASP A 201 -5.66 11.84 15.77
C ASP A 201 -4.90 10.59 15.27
N PRO A 202 -4.09 9.95 16.13
CA PRO A 202 -3.39 8.73 15.76
C PRO A 202 -4.31 7.55 15.40
N ASP A 203 -5.52 7.52 15.91
CA ASP A 203 -6.48 6.44 15.67
C ASP A 203 -7.17 6.54 14.29
N GLU A 204 -7.04 7.70 13.60
CA GLU A 204 -7.45 7.84 12.20
C GLU A 204 -6.50 7.14 11.21
N ILE A 205 -5.30 6.71 11.65
CA ILE A 205 -4.33 6.06 10.79
C ILE A 205 -4.69 4.59 10.62
N THR A 206 -5.09 4.19 9.42
CA THR A 206 -5.35 2.78 9.09
C THR A 206 -4.08 1.96 9.24
N LEU A 207 -4.13 0.88 10.02
CA LEU A 207 -3.02 -0.05 10.18
C LEU A 207 -3.29 -1.30 9.34
N ALA A 208 -2.60 -1.41 8.20
CA ALA A 208 -2.74 -2.52 7.26
C ALA A 208 -1.48 -3.40 7.29
N TYR A 209 -1.61 -4.69 7.61
CA TYR A 209 -0.44 -5.57 7.64
C TYR A 209 -0.30 -6.33 6.33
N ASN A 210 0.88 -6.23 5.71
CA ASN A 210 1.19 -6.93 4.48
C ASN A 210 1.81 -8.30 4.83
N ILE A 211 1.09 -9.38 4.53
CA ILE A 211 1.38 -10.75 4.99
C ILE A 211 1.21 -11.77 3.87
N GLU A 212 2.11 -12.74 3.82
CA GLU A 212 1.88 -13.96 3.04
C GLU A 212 1.02 -14.94 3.84
N VAL A 213 0.03 -15.55 3.19
CA VAL A 213 -0.88 -16.50 3.83
C VAL A 213 -1.03 -17.76 2.97
N GLU A 214 -0.96 -18.94 3.60
CA GLU A 214 -1.24 -20.21 2.96
C GLU A 214 -2.06 -21.09 3.90
N VAL A 215 -3.33 -21.27 3.55
CA VAL A 215 -4.26 -22.14 4.30
C VAL A 215 -3.93 -23.60 3.99
N ASP A 216 -4.07 -24.47 4.99
CA ASP A 216 -3.80 -25.91 4.94
C ASP A 216 -2.34 -26.27 4.61
N ALA A 217 -1.40 -25.35 4.88
CA ALA A 217 0.03 -25.57 4.68
C ALA A 217 0.76 -25.86 6.00
N THR A 218 1.90 -26.53 5.88
CA THR A 218 2.80 -26.75 7.02
C THR A 218 3.41 -25.42 7.49
N PRO A 219 3.44 -25.16 8.79
CA PRO A 219 4.03 -23.96 9.38
C PRO A 219 5.47 -23.71 8.90
N ARG A 220 5.73 -22.47 8.46
CA ARG A 220 7.06 -22.01 8.04
C ARG A 220 7.27 -20.53 8.40
N PRO A 221 8.54 -20.12 8.68
CA PRO A 221 8.83 -18.74 9.07
C PRO A 221 8.38 -17.71 8.02
N GLY A 222 7.84 -16.58 8.50
CA GLY A 222 7.48 -15.44 7.65
C GLY A 222 6.18 -15.57 6.87
N VAL A 223 5.48 -16.71 7.00
CA VAL A 223 4.19 -16.97 6.37
C VAL A 223 3.14 -17.31 7.42
N VAL A 224 1.99 -16.71 7.33
CA VAL A 224 0.80 -17.09 8.11
C VAL A 224 0.24 -18.36 7.50
N CYS A 225 0.38 -19.50 8.16
CA CYS A 225 -0.03 -20.77 7.58
C CYS A 225 -0.48 -21.79 8.63
N GLY A 226 -1.17 -22.81 8.17
CA GLY A 226 -1.78 -23.87 8.97
C GLY A 226 -3.23 -24.14 8.57
N PRO A 227 -3.95 -24.99 9.31
CA PRO A 227 -5.38 -25.15 9.12
C PRO A 227 -6.12 -23.82 9.31
N PRO A 228 -7.34 -23.65 8.78
CA PRO A 228 -8.08 -22.38 8.82
C PRO A 228 -8.12 -21.72 10.19
N ASP A 229 -8.40 -22.49 11.26
CA ASP A 229 -8.48 -21.96 12.62
C ASP A 229 -7.13 -21.38 13.12
N ALA A 230 -6.03 -22.01 12.77
CA ALA A 230 -4.70 -21.53 13.12
C ALA A 230 -4.33 -20.24 12.34
N VAL A 231 -4.78 -20.11 11.10
CA VAL A 231 -4.65 -18.87 10.32
C VAL A 231 -5.45 -17.75 10.97
N VAL A 232 -6.70 -18.02 11.34
CA VAL A 232 -7.58 -17.05 12.04
C VAL A 232 -6.97 -16.61 13.37
N GLU A 233 -6.44 -17.53 14.17
CA GLU A 233 -5.79 -17.20 15.44
C GLU A 233 -4.56 -16.28 15.26
N GLN A 234 -3.71 -16.56 14.26
CA GLN A 234 -2.57 -15.71 13.92
C GLN A 234 -3.01 -14.30 13.52
N LEU A 235 -4.05 -14.17 12.68
CA LEU A 235 -4.59 -12.88 12.27
C LEU A 235 -5.22 -12.11 13.45
N HIS A 236 -5.91 -12.78 14.35
CA HIS A 236 -6.37 -12.17 15.61
C HIS A 236 -5.20 -11.72 16.50
N GLY A 237 -4.08 -12.46 16.50
CA GLY A 237 -2.85 -12.01 17.14
C GLY A 237 -2.37 -10.66 16.61
N PHE A 238 -2.41 -10.45 15.29
CA PHE A 238 -2.05 -9.18 14.68
C PHE A 238 -3.09 -8.07 14.96
N ARG A 239 -4.38 -8.39 15.02
CA ARG A 239 -5.41 -7.42 15.46
C ARG A 239 -5.14 -6.89 16.86
N LYS A 240 -4.68 -7.72 17.79
CA LYS A 240 -4.30 -7.30 19.14
C LYS A 240 -3.12 -6.31 19.15
N LEU A 241 -2.30 -6.29 18.10
CA LEU A 241 -1.25 -5.29 17.90
C LEU A 241 -1.78 -3.98 17.30
N GLY A 242 -3.06 -3.92 16.93
CA GLY A 242 -3.73 -2.74 16.40
C GLY A 242 -4.01 -2.78 14.90
N PHE A 243 -3.62 -3.82 14.17
CA PHE A 243 -3.93 -3.91 12.74
C PHE A 243 -5.43 -4.09 12.49
N THR A 244 -5.99 -3.23 11.66
CA THR A 244 -7.41 -3.23 11.29
C THR A 244 -7.67 -3.74 9.87
N ALA A 245 -6.61 -3.83 9.05
CA ALA A 245 -6.67 -4.35 7.70
C ALA A 245 -5.50 -5.32 7.44
N PHE A 246 -5.73 -6.28 6.54
CA PHE A 246 -4.71 -7.23 6.10
C PHE A 246 -4.59 -7.20 4.58
N ASN A 247 -3.38 -6.89 4.08
CA ASN A 247 -3.05 -7.16 2.69
C ASN A 247 -2.53 -8.59 2.60
N VAL A 248 -3.41 -9.49 2.27
CA VAL A 248 -3.09 -10.92 2.14
C VAL A 248 -2.48 -11.19 0.78
N MET A 249 -1.29 -11.77 0.76
CA MET A 249 -0.66 -12.34 -0.43
C MET A 249 -0.83 -13.85 -0.37
N PRO A 250 -1.79 -14.42 -1.13
CA PRO A 250 -1.95 -15.87 -1.15
C PRO A 250 -0.67 -16.55 -1.63
N ALA A 251 -0.15 -17.46 -0.83
CA ALA A 251 1.01 -18.28 -1.15
C ALA A 251 0.57 -19.69 -1.59
N GLY A 252 1.52 -20.51 -2.05
CA GLY A 252 1.22 -21.83 -2.56
C GLY A 252 1.06 -21.88 -4.09
N PRO A 253 0.87 -23.08 -4.64
CA PRO A 253 0.86 -23.30 -6.09
C PRO A 253 -0.42 -22.80 -6.78
N ASP A 254 -1.55 -22.75 -6.07
CA ASP A 254 -2.84 -22.32 -6.59
C ASP A 254 -3.41 -21.13 -5.81
N VAL A 255 -3.16 -19.93 -6.35
CA VAL A 255 -3.66 -18.66 -5.77
C VAL A 255 -5.18 -18.61 -5.74
N THR A 256 -5.86 -19.17 -6.73
CA THR A 256 -7.31 -19.14 -6.82
C THR A 256 -7.94 -20.01 -5.72
N GLU A 257 -7.42 -21.21 -5.51
CA GLU A 257 -7.86 -22.06 -4.41
C GLU A 257 -7.63 -21.41 -3.05
N GLN A 258 -6.45 -20.77 -2.84
CA GLN A 258 -6.17 -20.04 -1.61
C GLN A 258 -7.16 -18.90 -1.37
N LEU A 259 -7.56 -18.16 -2.41
CA LEU A 259 -8.60 -17.13 -2.27
C LEU A 259 -9.94 -17.73 -1.83
N HIS A 260 -10.32 -18.88 -2.38
CA HIS A 260 -11.55 -19.58 -1.98
C HIS A 260 -11.50 -20.08 -0.53
N LEU A 261 -10.38 -20.66 -0.10
CA LEU A 261 -10.19 -21.11 1.28
C LEU A 261 -10.26 -19.94 2.27
N LEU A 262 -9.56 -18.84 1.96
CA LEU A 262 -9.60 -17.61 2.76
C LEU A 262 -11.03 -17.05 2.86
N ALA A 263 -11.74 -16.94 1.75
CA ALA A 263 -13.10 -16.40 1.73
C ALA A 263 -14.11 -17.29 2.49
N ARG A 264 -13.96 -18.59 2.39
CA ARG A 264 -14.87 -19.56 3.02
C ARG A 264 -14.63 -19.69 4.52
N HIS A 265 -13.38 -19.70 4.95
CA HIS A 265 -13.02 -20.13 6.30
C HIS A 265 -12.41 -19.03 7.17
N VAL A 266 -11.80 -18.00 6.57
CA VAL A 266 -11.05 -16.98 7.32
C VAL A 266 -11.80 -15.65 7.40
N LEU A 267 -12.29 -15.13 6.27
CA LEU A 267 -12.96 -13.82 6.26
C LEU A 267 -14.21 -13.77 7.16
N PRO A 268 -15.09 -14.80 7.23
CA PRO A 268 -16.25 -14.75 8.11
C PRO A 268 -15.88 -14.65 9.60
N GLU A 269 -14.82 -15.32 10.02
CA GLU A 269 -14.37 -15.30 11.42
C GLU A 269 -13.76 -13.95 11.79
N LEU A 270 -13.00 -13.33 10.86
CA LEU A 270 -12.48 -11.98 11.07
C LEU A 270 -13.60 -10.93 11.13
N ALA A 271 -14.68 -11.10 10.36
CA ALA A 271 -15.80 -10.17 10.37
C ALA A 271 -16.64 -10.23 11.66
N ARG A 272 -16.76 -11.42 12.29
CA ARG A 272 -17.52 -11.60 13.54
C ARG A 272 -16.88 -10.93 14.76
N ALA A 273 -15.58 -10.72 14.71
CA ALA A 273 -14.79 -10.18 15.82
C ALA A 273 -14.46 -8.67 15.68
N ALA A 274 -15.13 -7.99 14.74
CA ALA A 274 -14.93 -6.58 14.43
C ALA A 274 -15.99 -5.67 15.19
#